data_8ad36f1e231cc171129aceda91cd267c
#
_entry.id   8ad36f1e231cc171129aceda91cd267c
#
_cell.length_a   1.000
_cell.length_b   1.000
_cell.length_c   1.000
_cell.angle_alpha   90.00
_cell.angle_beta   90.00
_cell.angle_gamma   90.00
#
_symmetry.space_group_name_H-M   'P 1'
#
loop_
_entity.id
_entity.type
_entity.pdbx_description
1 polymer ?
#
loop_
_entity_poly.entity_id
_entity_poly.type
_entity_poly.pdbx_seq_one_letter_code
_entity_poly.pdbx_strand_id
1 'polypeptide(L)'
;MSSRFDMSDRTWKSGDRNSGTDLLADSSDRKITRNQKRRHDEINHIQKTYAEMDPTTAALEKEHEAITKVKYIDKIQIGKYEIDTWYFSPYPEEYGKQPKLWICEYCLKYMRLEKTYRYHMSECTHRQPVGKEIYRKGTLSIWEVDGREHKIYCQNLCLLAKLFLDHKTLYFDVEPFLFYILCEVDKHGAHLVGYFSKEKESPDGNNVACILTLPPFQRQGYGKLLIAFSYELSRIEQTVGSPEKPLSDLGKLSYRSYWSWILLEILRDFRGTLSIKDLR
;
A
#
# COMPACT_ATOMS: atom_id res chain seq x y z
N MET A 1 -28.65 -3.11 -8.49
CA MET A 1 -29.02 -2.24 -7.36
C MET A 1 -27.75 -1.53 -6.92
N SER A 2 -27.64 -0.26 -7.26
CA SER A 2 -26.42 0.55 -7.02
C SER A 2 -26.50 1.12 -5.60
N SER A 3 -25.87 0.48 -4.62
CA SER A 3 -25.68 1.09 -3.32
C SER A 3 -24.52 2.09 -3.43
N ARG A 4 -24.86 3.37 -3.53
CA ARG A 4 -23.89 4.46 -3.42
C ARG A 4 -23.33 4.45 -1.99
N PHE A 5 -22.00 4.35 -1.90
CA PHE A 5 -21.27 4.56 -0.65
C PHE A 5 -21.47 5.98 -0.18
N ASP A 6 -22.15 6.16 0.93
CA ASP A 6 -22.27 7.44 1.59
C ASP A 6 -21.32 7.48 2.81
N MET A 7 -20.22 8.17 2.67
CA MET A 7 -19.29 8.51 3.76
C MET A 7 -19.46 9.98 4.18
N SER A 8 -20.68 10.53 4.07
CA SER A 8 -20.92 11.98 4.16
C SER A 8 -20.71 12.61 5.54
N ASP A 9 -20.61 11.82 6.63
CA ASP A 9 -20.60 12.37 7.99
C ASP A 9 -19.24 12.41 8.70
N ARG A 10 -18.13 12.14 8.01
CA ARG A 10 -16.82 12.24 8.66
C ARG A 10 -15.95 13.31 7.99
N THR A 11 -16.08 14.55 8.47
CA THR A 11 -15.23 15.66 8.05
C THR A 11 -13.79 15.46 8.51
N TRP A 12 -12.88 15.27 7.55
CA TRP A 12 -11.45 15.28 7.77
C TRP A 12 -10.95 16.70 7.96
N LYS A 13 -10.73 17.11 9.20
CA LYS A 13 -9.99 18.35 9.48
C LYS A 13 -8.51 18.01 9.69
N SER A 14 -7.65 18.56 8.84
CA SER A 14 -6.22 18.60 9.05
C SER A 14 -5.91 19.50 10.23
N GLY A 15 -5.45 18.92 11.33
CA GLY A 15 -4.97 19.65 12.49
C GLY A 15 -3.46 19.62 12.54
N ASP A 16 -2.82 20.69 12.03
CA ASP A 16 -1.44 21.01 12.41
C ASP A 16 -1.44 21.42 13.88
N ARG A 17 -0.71 20.67 14.71
CA ARG A 17 -0.13 21.21 15.92
C ARG A 17 1.17 20.51 16.28
N ASN A 18 2.24 21.23 16.03
CA ASN A 18 3.56 21.05 16.61
C ASN A 18 3.50 21.45 18.09
N SER A 19 3.81 20.55 19.00
CA SER A 19 4.34 20.91 20.33
C SER A 19 4.99 19.67 20.93
N GLY A 20 6.32 19.70 21.01
CA GLY A 20 7.08 18.78 21.83
C GLY A 20 6.84 19.07 23.29
N THR A 21 6.74 18.02 24.07
CA THR A 21 7.19 18.00 25.47
C THR A 21 7.62 16.59 25.79
N ASP A 22 8.87 16.48 26.15
CA ASP A 22 9.49 15.37 26.85
C ASP A 22 8.69 15.04 28.13
N LEU A 23 8.34 13.79 28.29
CA LEU A 23 8.13 13.19 29.61
C LEU A 23 8.91 11.89 29.67
N LEU A 24 10.07 12.01 30.30
CA LEU A 24 10.91 10.92 30.77
C LEU A 24 10.22 10.17 31.93
N ALA A 25 10.42 8.83 31.85
CA ALA A 25 10.61 7.90 32.96
C ALA A 25 9.46 7.58 33.91
N ASP A 26 8.99 6.35 33.83
CA ASP A 26 9.17 5.43 34.95
C ASP A 26 9.13 3.98 34.41
N SER A 27 10.30 3.37 34.27
CA SER A 27 10.45 1.97 33.91
C SER A 27 10.45 1.14 35.21
N SER A 28 9.28 0.83 35.72
CA SER A 28 9.18 -0.27 36.69
C SER A 28 9.40 -1.60 35.95
N ASP A 29 10.39 -2.37 36.40
CA ASP A 29 10.75 -3.74 36.00
C ASP A 29 9.55 -4.71 36.06
N ARG A 30 8.63 -4.62 35.11
CA ARG A 30 7.60 -5.64 34.89
C ARG A 30 8.19 -6.69 33.96
N LYS A 31 8.51 -7.87 34.50
CA LYS A 31 8.89 -9.04 33.69
C LYS A 31 7.86 -9.27 32.62
N ILE A 32 8.22 -8.98 31.37
CA ILE A 32 7.38 -9.18 30.19
C ILE A 32 7.09 -10.68 30.09
N THR A 33 5.83 -11.05 30.08
CA THR A 33 5.43 -12.45 29.96
C THR A 33 5.77 -12.99 28.56
N ARG A 34 5.97 -14.31 28.41
CA ARG A 34 6.22 -14.95 27.10
C ARG A 34 5.16 -14.57 26.06
N ASN A 35 3.90 -14.43 26.44
CA ASN A 35 2.82 -14.02 25.55
C ASN A 35 2.93 -12.53 25.15
N GLN A 36 3.36 -11.67 26.04
CA GLN A 36 3.59 -10.26 25.72
C GLN A 36 4.78 -10.10 24.78
N LYS A 37 5.87 -10.85 25.01
CA LYS A 37 7.03 -10.87 24.09
C LYS A 37 6.64 -11.42 22.72
N ARG A 38 5.91 -12.54 22.65
CA ARG A 38 5.43 -13.12 21.37
C ARG A 38 4.53 -12.15 20.61
N ARG A 39 3.57 -11.49 21.29
CA ARG A 39 2.74 -10.44 20.68
C ARG A 39 3.55 -9.21 20.25
N HIS A 40 4.54 -8.81 21.03
CA HIS A 40 5.44 -7.72 20.65
C HIS A 40 6.23 -8.08 19.39
N ASP A 41 6.77 -9.30 19.31
CA ASP A 41 7.51 -9.80 18.17
C ASP A 41 6.62 -9.96 16.93
N GLU A 42 5.37 -10.42 17.08
CA GLU A 42 4.35 -10.47 16.02
C GLU A 42 3.97 -9.06 15.52
N ILE A 43 3.84 -8.07 16.41
CA ILE A 43 3.46 -6.70 16.05
C ILE A 43 4.64 -5.95 15.43
N ASN A 44 5.85 -6.17 15.93
CA ASN A 44 7.05 -5.45 15.49
C ASN A 44 7.83 -6.18 14.40
N HIS A 45 7.46 -7.43 14.07
CA HIS A 45 8.11 -8.29 13.08
C HIS A 45 9.64 -8.09 13.08
N ILE A 46 10.29 -8.63 14.09
CA ILE A 46 11.75 -8.64 14.14
C ILE A 46 12.22 -9.59 13.04
N GLN A 47 12.84 -9.06 12.01
CA GLN A 47 13.44 -9.84 10.94
C GLN A 47 14.47 -10.77 11.58
N LYS A 48 14.29 -12.09 11.42
CA LYS A 48 15.25 -13.08 11.94
C LYS A 48 16.60 -12.86 11.26
N THR A 49 17.65 -12.87 12.04
CA THR A 49 19.00 -12.85 11.47
C THR A 49 19.25 -14.16 10.71
N TYR A 50 20.15 -14.15 9.73
CA TYR A 50 20.52 -15.36 8.99
C TYR A 50 20.91 -16.56 9.89
N ALA A 51 21.40 -16.29 11.09
CA ALA A 51 21.77 -17.30 12.09
C ALA A 51 20.54 -17.93 12.77
N GLU A 52 19.39 -17.28 12.73
CA GLU A 52 18.13 -17.73 13.35
C GLU A 52 17.17 -18.36 12.32
N MET A 53 17.52 -18.32 11.03
CA MET A 53 16.79 -18.94 9.93
C MET A 53 17.28 -20.39 9.73
N ASP A 54 16.41 -21.24 9.17
CA ASP A 54 16.88 -22.52 8.67
C ASP A 54 17.89 -22.31 7.50
N PRO A 55 18.85 -23.22 7.30
CA PRO A 55 19.94 -23.03 6.32
C PRO A 55 19.46 -22.81 4.89
N THR A 56 18.33 -23.42 4.49
CA THR A 56 17.77 -23.30 3.14
C THR A 56 17.15 -21.93 2.93
N THR A 57 16.33 -21.49 3.88
CA THR A 57 15.73 -20.14 3.88
C THR A 57 16.80 -19.06 3.94
N ALA A 58 17.84 -19.23 4.79
CA ALA A 58 18.95 -18.29 4.87
C ALA A 58 19.77 -18.20 3.57
N ALA A 59 19.92 -19.31 2.84
CA ALA A 59 20.60 -19.33 1.55
C ALA A 59 19.78 -18.59 0.48
N LEU A 60 18.47 -18.87 0.39
CA LEU A 60 17.55 -18.20 -0.53
C LEU A 60 17.45 -16.69 -0.26
N GLU A 61 17.41 -16.31 1.02
CA GLU A 61 17.35 -14.89 1.41
C GLU A 61 18.64 -14.15 1.05
N LYS A 62 19.81 -14.80 1.23
CA LYS A 62 21.11 -14.25 0.80
C LYS A 62 21.20 -14.10 -0.72
N GLU A 63 20.71 -15.07 -1.46
CA GLU A 63 20.65 -15.01 -2.93
C GLU A 63 19.73 -13.88 -3.38
N HIS A 64 18.54 -13.77 -2.79
CA HIS A 64 17.60 -12.69 -3.04
C HIS A 64 18.21 -11.33 -2.70
N GLU A 65 18.89 -11.19 -1.55
CA GLU A 65 19.60 -9.96 -1.17
C GLU A 65 20.67 -9.60 -2.18
N ALA A 66 21.48 -10.56 -2.63
CA ALA A 66 22.51 -10.33 -3.62
C ALA A 66 21.96 -9.80 -4.95
N ILE A 67 20.82 -10.32 -5.40
CA ILE A 67 20.14 -9.89 -6.63
C ILE A 67 19.49 -8.52 -6.47
N THR A 68 18.90 -8.25 -5.30
CA THR A 68 18.12 -7.02 -5.03
C THR A 68 18.98 -5.87 -4.50
N LYS A 69 20.24 -6.14 -4.13
CA LYS A 69 21.16 -5.16 -3.53
C LYS A 69 21.53 -4.02 -4.48
N VAL A 70 21.51 -4.26 -5.78
CA VAL A 70 21.85 -3.25 -6.78
C VAL A 70 20.61 -2.66 -7.39
N LYS A 71 20.29 -1.42 -7.02
CA LYS A 71 19.24 -0.63 -7.65
C LYS A 71 19.81 -0.01 -8.93
N TYR A 72 19.29 -0.41 -10.09
CA TYR A 72 19.71 0.15 -11.38
C TYR A 72 18.86 1.33 -11.83
N ILE A 73 17.55 1.29 -11.55
CA ILE A 73 16.63 2.37 -11.89
C ILE A 73 16.67 3.38 -10.75
N ASP A 74 17.29 4.54 -11.00
CA ASP A 74 17.39 5.60 -9.99
C ASP A 74 16.12 6.43 -9.89
N LYS A 75 15.46 6.66 -11.03
CA LYS A 75 14.30 7.54 -11.14
C LYS A 75 13.24 6.99 -12.06
N ILE A 76 12.00 7.42 -11.82
CA ILE A 76 10.90 7.25 -12.78
C ILE A 76 10.26 8.59 -13.09
N GLN A 77 9.76 8.72 -14.32
CA GLN A 77 8.81 9.77 -14.70
C GLN A 77 7.43 9.16 -14.77
N ILE A 78 6.47 9.71 -14.02
CA ILE A 78 5.05 9.34 -14.11
C ILE A 78 4.19 10.61 -14.07
N GLY A 79 3.41 10.82 -15.12
CA GLY A 79 2.70 12.09 -15.30
C GLY A 79 3.66 13.28 -15.21
N LYS A 80 3.35 14.24 -14.36
CA LYS A 80 4.18 15.43 -14.12
C LYS A 80 5.31 15.24 -13.12
N TYR A 81 5.39 14.07 -12.48
CA TYR A 81 6.33 13.82 -11.40
C TYR A 81 7.56 13.03 -11.86
N GLU A 82 8.74 13.52 -11.47
CA GLU A 82 9.98 12.73 -11.45
C GLU A 82 10.19 12.27 -10.00
N ILE A 83 10.34 10.95 -9.81
CA ILE A 83 10.36 10.34 -8.48
C ILE A 83 11.63 9.49 -8.35
N ASP A 84 12.41 9.71 -7.30
CA ASP A 84 13.52 8.84 -6.93
C ASP A 84 12.99 7.51 -6.42
N THR A 85 13.51 6.41 -6.95
CA THR A 85 13.12 5.06 -6.52
C THR A 85 13.83 4.67 -5.24
N TRP A 86 13.25 3.74 -4.48
CA TRP A 86 13.81 3.32 -3.21
C TRP A 86 14.49 1.96 -3.28
N TYR A 87 13.90 1.02 -4.03
CA TYR A 87 14.33 -0.38 -4.07
C TYR A 87 14.46 -0.89 -5.51
N PHE A 88 15.11 -2.05 -5.63
CA PHE A 88 15.14 -2.81 -6.87
C PHE A 88 13.72 -3.24 -7.28
N SER A 89 13.48 -3.29 -8.60
CA SER A 89 12.29 -3.91 -9.18
C SER A 89 12.69 -4.72 -10.41
N PRO A 90 12.15 -5.95 -10.60
CA PRO A 90 12.55 -6.87 -11.65
C PRO A 90 11.92 -6.53 -13.01
N TYR A 91 12.09 -5.30 -13.46
CA TYR A 91 11.78 -4.97 -14.85
C TYR A 91 12.63 -5.80 -15.80
N PRO A 92 12.13 -6.15 -17.02
CA PRO A 92 12.93 -6.84 -18.01
C PRO A 92 14.30 -6.17 -18.20
N GLU A 93 15.35 -6.97 -18.47
CA GLU A 93 16.75 -6.53 -18.42
C GLU A 93 17.03 -5.24 -19.21
N GLU A 94 16.42 -5.12 -20.40
CA GLU A 94 16.59 -3.95 -21.26
C GLU A 94 15.99 -2.66 -20.67
N TYR A 95 15.05 -2.76 -19.74
CA TYR A 95 14.46 -1.65 -18.99
C TYR A 95 15.09 -1.51 -17.60
N GLY A 96 15.35 -2.62 -16.94
CA GLY A 96 15.88 -2.67 -15.58
C GLY A 96 17.26 -2.06 -15.42
N LYS A 97 18.07 -2.05 -16.48
CA LYS A 97 19.42 -1.45 -16.50
C LYS A 97 19.44 0.05 -16.88
N GLN A 98 18.29 0.67 -17.05
CA GLN A 98 18.22 2.10 -17.34
C GLN A 98 18.22 2.93 -16.06
N PRO A 99 18.93 4.05 -16.00
CA PRO A 99 18.91 4.92 -14.81
C PRO A 99 17.55 5.59 -14.61
N LYS A 100 16.76 5.76 -15.66
CA LYS A 100 15.43 6.36 -15.62
C LYS A 100 14.45 5.59 -16.50
N LEU A 101 13.25 5.33 -15.97
CA LEU A 101 12.11 4.84 -16.73
C LEU A 101 11.02 5.89 -16.86
N TRP A 102 10.30 5.84 -17.95
CA TRP A 102 9.16 6.67 -18.29
C TRP A 102 7.91 5.83 -18.24
N ILE A 103 6.94 6.17 -17.39
CA ILE A 103 5.74 5.37 -17.13
C ILE A 103 4.49 6.20 -17.44
N CYS A 104 3.61 5.67 -18.26
CA CYS A 104 2.30 6.29 -18.49
C CYS A 104 1.45 6.19 -17.23
N GLU A 105 0.97 7.32 -16.73
CA GLU A 105 0.17 7.36 -15.49
C GLU A 105 -1.21 6.71 -15.62
N TYR A 106 -1.71 6.51 -16.84
CA TYR A 106 -3.02 5.92 -17.11
C TYR A 106 -2.97 4.41 -17.36
N CYS A 107 -2.17 3.97 -18.33
CA CYS A 107 -2.10 2.54 -18.71
C CYS A 107 -0.89 1.81 -18.10
N LEU A 108 -0.02 2.50 -17.38
CA LEU A 108 1.18 1.99 -16.72
C LEU A 108 2.22 1.36 -17.65
N LYS A 109 2.14 1.59 -18.96
CA LYS A 109 3.18 1.20 -19.90
C LYS A 109 4.48 1.90 -19.54
N TYR A 110 5.56 1.13 -19.38
CA TYR A 110 6.91 1.65 -19.10
C TYR A 110 7.74 1.73 -20.38
N MET A 111 8.61 2.72 -20.47
CA MET A 111 9.40 3.05 -21.65
C MET A 111 10.80 3.50 -21.23
N ARG A 112 11.80 3.24 -22.08
CA ARG A 112 13.21 3.61 -21.83
C ARG A 112 13.53 5.04 -22.25
N LEU A 113 12.87 5.54 -23.27
CA LEU A 113 13.21 6.78 -23.94
C LEU A 113 12.09 7.82 -23.78
N GLU A 114 12.47 9.04 -23.47
CA GLU A 114 11.53 10.17 -23.38
C GLU A 114 10.73 10.37 -24.68
N LYS A 115 11.39 10.24 -25.83
CA LYS A 115 10.73 10.38 -27.14
C LYS A 115 9.58 9.38 -27.30
N THR A 116 9.81 8.12 -26.91
CA THR A 116 8.79 7.06 -26.95
C THR A 116 7.65 7.37 -25.98
N TYR A 117 7.97 7.86 -24.78
CA TYR A 117 6.98 8.27 -23.81
C TYR A 117 6.12 9.44 -24.30
N ARG A 118 6.72 10.49 -24.84
CA ARG A 118 5.99 11.63 -25.39
C ARG A 118 5.06 11.22 -26.53
N TYR A 119 5.54 10.38 -27.45
CA TYR A 119 4.71 9.82 -28.52
C TYR A 119 3.56 8.97 -27.95
N HIS A 120 3.87 8.08 -26.98
CA HIS A 120 2.82 7.28 -26.33
C HIS A 120 1.76 8.16 -25.65
N MET A 121 2.16 9.24 -24.95
CA MET A 121 1.23 10.12 -24.27
C MET A 121 0.29 10.87 -25.23
N SER A 122 0.71 11.15 -26.48
CA SER A 122 -0.17 11.70 -27.51
C SER A 122 -1.17 10.69 -28.07
N GLU A 123 -0.78 9.42 -28.14
CA GLU A 123 -1.60 8.35 -28.74
C GLU A 123 -2.40 7.54 -27.72
N CYS A 124 -2.02 7.59 -26.44
CA CYS A 124 -2.69 6.82 -25.40
C CYS A 124 -4.14 7.26 -25.23
N THR A 125 -5.05 6.33 -25.41
CA THR A 125 -6.51 6.57 -25.29
C THR A 125 -7.01 6.51 -23.86
N HIS A 126 -6.21 5.94 -22.95
CA HIS A 126 -6.57 5.84 -21.54
C HIS A 126 -6.45 7.20 -20.85
N ARG A 127 -7.46 7.55 -20.05
CA ARG A 127 -7.49 8.74 -19.18
C ARG A 127 -7.88 8.38 -17.75
N GLN A 128 -7.93 7.08 -17.46
CA GLN A 128 -8.31 6.50 -16.18
C GLN A 128 -7.76 5.08 -16.08
N PRO A 129 -7.71 4.49 -14.86
CA PRO A 129 -7.37 3.08 -14.71
C PRO A 129 -8.33 2.19 -15.46
N VAL A 130 -7.88 1.00 -15.81
CA VAL A 130 -8.75 -0.08 -16.32
C VAL A 130 -9.67 -0.57 -15.18
N GLY A 131 -10.73 -1.31 -15.54
CA GLY A 131 -11.65 -1.86 -14.54
C GLY A 131 -12.83 -0.93 -14.24
N LYS A 132 -13.36 -1.03 -13.02
CA LYS A 132 -14.63 -0.40 -12.63
C LYS A 132 -14.42 0.66 -11.55
N GLU A 133 -14.94 1.86 -11.77
CA GLU A 133 -15.00 2.86 -10.70
C GLU A 133 -16.06 2.44 -9.66
N ILE A 134 -15.63 2.26 -8.41
CA ILE A 134 -16.49 1.81 -7.31
C ILE A 134 -16.73 2.88 -6.24
N TYR A 135 -15.91 3.94 -6.24
CA TYR A 135 -16.05 5.06 -5.31
C TYR A 135 -15.72 6.39 -5.98
N ARG A 136 -16.55 7.40 -5.69
CA ARG A 136 -16.31 8.78 -6.12
C ARG A 136 -16.78 9.75 -5.04
N LYS A 137 -15.85 10.63 -4.61
CA LYS A 137 -16.18 11.77 -3.73
C LYS A 137 -15.33 12.97 -4.12
N GLY A 138 -15.98 13.99 -4.69
CA GLY A 138 -15.28 15.16 -5.23
C GLY A 138 -14.28 14.76 -6.32
N THR A 139 -13.02 15.11 -6.11
CA THR A 139 -11.91 14.76 -7.01
C THR A 139 -11.30 13.38 -6.75
N LEU A 140 -11.73 12.68 -5.70
CA LEU A 140 -11.18 11.36 -5.37
C LEU A 140 -12.03 10.25 -5.99
N SER A 141 -11.36 9.26 -6.58
CA SER A 141 -11.98 8.05 -7.09
C SER A 141 -11.18 6.82 -6.73
N ILE A 142 -11.88 5.68 -6.55
CA ILE A 142 -11.26 4.35 -6.38
C ILE A 142 -11.81 3.43 -7.45
N TRP A 143 -10.89 2.73 -8.12
CA TRP A 143 -11.15 1.78 -9.19
C TRP A 143 -10.82 0.37 -8.73
N GLU A 144 -11.74 -0.56 -8.96
CA GLU A 144 -11.50 -1.98 -8.75
C GLU A 144 -11.03 -2.62 -10.06
N VAL A 145 -9.91 -3.31 -10.01
CA VAL A 145 -9.27 -3.96 -11.15
C VAL A 145 -9.00 -5.42 -10.82
N ASP A 146 -9.58 -6.33 -11.60
CA ASP A 146 -9.33 -7.76 -11.47
C ASP A 146 -8.02 -8.14 -12.17
N GLY A 147 -7.11 -8.79 -11.44
CA GLY A 147 -5.81 -9.21 -11.96
C GLY A 147 -5.90 -10.27 -13.05
N ARG A 148 -6.99 -11.05 -13.10
CA ARG A 148 -7.24 -12.02 -14.18
C ARG A 148 -7.65 -11.33 -15.47
N GLU A 149 -8.55 -10.35 -15.37
CA GLU A 149 -9.08 -9.63 -16.54
C GLU A 149 -8.07 -8.63 -17.12
N HIS A 150 -7.27 -8.00 -16.25
CA HIS A 150 -6.34 -6.93 -16.61
C HIS A 150 -4.89 -7.25 -16.22
N LYS A 151 -4.42 -8.45 -16.58
CA LYS A 151 -3.15 -9.03 -16.16
C LYS A 151 -1.95 -8.08 -16.39
N ILE A 152 -1.79 -7.55 -17.58
CA ILE A 152 -0.65 -6.69 -17.94
C ILE A 152 -0.64 -5.39 -17.13
N TYR A 153 -1.80 -4.76 -16.97
CA TYR A 153 -1.92 -3.55 -16.15
C TYR A 153 -1.52 -3.82 -14.69
N CYS A 154 -2.02 -4.90 -14.11
CA CYS A 154 -1.73 -5.27 -12.74
C CYS A 154 -0.25 -5.67 -12.55
N GLN A 155 0.35 -6.36 -13.50
CA GLN A 155 1.79 -6.67 -13.49
C GLN A 155 2.64 -5.38 -13.56
N ASN A 156 2.29 -4.44 -14.43
CA ASN A 156 2.96 -3.14 -14.52
C ASN A 156 2.81 -2.35 -13.22
N LEU A 157 1.62 -2.39 -12.58
CA LEU A 157 1.40 -1.77 -11.28
C LEU A 157 2.26 -2.42 -10.19
N CYS A 158 2.39 -3.75 -10.20
CA CYS A 158 3.24 -4.47 -9.25
C CYS A 158 4.73 -4.15 -9.43
N LEU A 159 5.22 -4.03 -10.68
CA LEU A 159 6.59 -3.62 -10.97
C LEU A 159 6.85 -2.18 -10.51
N LEU A 160 5.91 -1.26 -10.76
CA LEU A 160 5.97 0.11 -10.26
C LEU A 160 6.01 0.14 -8.73
N ALA A 161 5.14 -0.62 -8.09
CA ALA A 161 5.05 -0.67 -6.62
C ALA A 161 6.31 -1.24 -5.98
N LYS A 162 6.96 -2.23 -6.60
CA LYS A 162 8.21 -2.84 -6.10
C LYS A 162 9.35 -1.84 -5.99
N LEU A 163 9.35 -0.78 -6.80
CA LEU A 163 10.34 0.31 -6.67
C LEU A 163 10.26 1.05 -5.31
N PHE A 164 9.15 0.89 -4.57
CA PHE A 164 8.86 1.57 -3.30
C PHE A 164 8.49 0.63 -2.16
N LEU A 165 8.42 -0.68 -2.42
CA LEU A 165 8.09 -1.72 -1.44
C LEU A 165 9.18 -2.77 -1.39
N ASP A 166 9.92 -2.86 -0.27
CA ASP A 166 11.04 -3.78 -0.11
C ASP A 166 10.58 -5.25 -0.12
N HIS A 167 9.62 -5.57 0.71
CA HIS A 167 9.16 -6.95 0.93
C HIS A 167 8.14 -7.48 -0.09
N LYS A 168 7.91 -6.78 -1.20
CA LYS A 168 7.00 -7.27 -2.23
C LYS A 168 7.62 -8.40 -3.03
N THR A 169 7.07 -9.61 -2.89
CA THR A 169 7.56 -10.84 -3.53
C THR A 169 6.77 -11.24 -4.77
N LEU A 170 5.47 -10.92 -4.85
CA LEU A 170 4.60 -11.27 -5.97
C LEU A 170 4.37 -10.07 -6.88
N TYR A 171 4.81 -10.19 -8.14
CA TYR A 171 4.66 -9.14 -9.16
C TYR A 171 4.19 -9.64 -10.51
N PHE A 172 4.26 -10.95 -10.80
CA PHE A 172 3.80 -11.53 -12.07
C PHE A 172 2.54 -12.37 -11.92
N ASP A 173 2.37 -13.05 -10.81
CA ASP A 173 1.14 -13.80 -10.49
C ASP A 173 0.11 -12.86 -9.84
N VAL A 174 -0.69 -12.23 -10.70
CA VAL A 174 -1.68 -11.20 -10.29
C VAL A 174 -3.12 -11.71 -10.35
N GLU A 175 -3.36 -12.87 -10.93
CA GLU A 175 -4.71 -13.40 -11.15
C GLU A 175 -5.51 -13.65 -9.85
N PRO A 176 -4.87 -14.07 -8.73
CA PRO A 176 -5.57 -14.23 -7.46
C PRO A 176 -6.01 -12.93 -6.79
N PHE A 177 -5.57 -11.76 -7.32
CA PHE A 177 -5.75 -10.47 -6.64
C PHE A 177 -6.79 -9.56 -7.29
N LEU A 178 -7.45 -8.77 -6.44
CA LEU A 178 -8.12 -7.53 -6.79
C LEU A 178 -7.20 -6.36 -6.42
N PHE A 179 -7.19 -5.33 -7.26
CA PHE A 179 -6.42 -4.10 -7.06
C PHE A 179 -7.38 -2.92 -6.94
N TYR A 180 -7.24 -2.16 -5.87
CA TYR A 180 -8.06 -0.97 -5.59
C TYR A 180 -7.19 0.26 -5.77
N ILE A 181 -7.42 0.99 -6.86
CA ILE A 181 -6.56 2.07 -7.33
C ILE A 181 -7.18 3.40 -6.97
N LEU A 182 -6.50 4.16 -6.11
CA LEU A 182 -6.89 5.51 -5.72
C LEU A 182 -6.34 6.52 -6.72
N CYS A 183 -7.20 7.38 -7.21
CA CYS A 183 -6.86 8.46 -8.14
C CYS A 183 -7.38 9.81 -7.66
N GLU A 184 -6.65 10.87 -8.04
CA GLU A 184 -7.18 12.23 -8.14
C GLU A 184 -7.70 12.49 -9.55
N VAL A 185 -8.90 13.04 -9.66
CA VAL A 185 -9.57 13.26 -10.94
C VAL A 185 -9.66 14.74 -11.23
N ASP A 186 -9.20 15.12 -12.40
CA ASP A 186 -9.34 16.45 -12.96
C ASP A 186 -9.86 16.41 -14.41
N LYS A 187 -9.79 17.54 -15.12
CA LYS A 187 -10.22 17.65 -16.52
C LYS A 187 -9.39 16.81 -17.51
N HIS A 188 -8.21 16.34 -17.11
CA HIS A 188 -7.31 15.54 -17.94
C HIS A 188 -7.50 14.04 -17.73
N GLY A 189 -8.09 13.64 -16.60
CA GLY A 189 -8.36 12.25 -16.28
C GLY A 189 -8.22 11.91 -14.81
N ALA A 190 -8.06 10.61 -14.53
CA ALA A 190 -7.87 10.05 -13.21
C ALA A 190 -6.38 9.72 -13.02
N HIS A 191 -5.69 10.49 -12.18
CA HIS A 191 -4.26 10.41 -11.93
C HIS A 191 -3.97 9.47 -10.77
N LEU A 192 -3.10 8.49 -10.97
CA LEU A 192 -2.73 7.51 -9.95
C LEU A 192 -2.07 8.18 -8.74
N VAL A 193 -2.65 7.95 -7.56
CA VAL A 193 -2.15 8.40 -6.26
C VAL A 193 -1.52 7.27 -5.47
N GLY A 194 -2.18 6.11 -5.48
CA GLY A 194 -1.78 4.94 -4.74
C GLY A 194 -2.75 3.78 -4.96
N TYR A 195 -2.51 2.67 -4.30
CA TYR A 195 -3.38 1.50 -4.39
C TYR A 195 -3.21 0.59 -3.17
N PHE A 196 -4.10 -0.35 -3.03
CA PHE A 196 -3.83 -1.60 -2.32
C PHE A 196 -4.30 -2.79 -3.14
N SER A 197 -3.70 -3.95 -2.88
CA SER A 197 -4.15 -5.23 -3.42
C SER A 197 -4.72 -6.10 -2.31
N LYS A 198 -5.65 -6.97 -2.69
CA LYS A 198 -6.33 -7.91 -1.82
C LYS A 198 -6.44 -9.25 -2.54
N GLU A 199 -6.13 -10.34 -1.87
CA GLU A 199 -6.46 -11.67 -2.39
C GLU A 199 -7.97 -11.86 -2.45
N LYS A 200 -8.45 -12.47 -3.53
CA LYS A 200 -9.87 -12.82 -3.70
C LYS A 200 -10.31 -13.81 -2.62
N GLU A 201 -9.44 -14.76 -2.31
CA GLU A 201 -9.61 -15.76 -1.25
C GLU A 201 -8.31 -15.82 -0.44
N SER A 202 -8.26 -15.11 0.69
CA SER A 202 -7.09 -15.15 1.57
C SER A 202 -7.22 -16.26 2.60
N PRO A 203 -6.31 -17.26 2.62
CA PRO A 203 -6.32 -18.31 3.63
C PRO A 203 -6.17 -17.78 5.06
N ASP A 204 -5.44 -16.68 5.22
CA ASP A 204 -5.16 -16.03 6.51
C ASP A 204 -6.20 -14.96 6.88
N GLY A 205 -7.21 -14.74 6.04
CA GLY A 205 -8.23 -13.70 6.24
C GLY A 205 -7.69 -12.28 6.11
N ASN A 206 -6.63 -12.08 5.31
CA ASN A 206 -6.07 -10.76 5.08
C ASN A 206 -6.99 -9.92 4.18
N ASN A 207 -7.22 -8.66 4.55
CA ASN A 207 -7.99 -7.72 3.74
C ASN A 207 -7.11 -6.80 2.86
N VAL A 208 -5.81 -6.81 3.09
CA VAL A 208 -4.81 -6.09 2.30
C VAL A 208 -3.57 -6.97 2.18
N ALA A 209 -3.10 -7.21 0.95
CA ALA A 209 -1.80 -7.84 0.69
C ALA A 209 -0.70 -6.79 0.57
N CYS A 210 -0.82 -5.85 -0.37
CA CYS A 210 0.11 -4.74 -0.52
C CYS A 210 -0.64 -3.41 -0.48
N ILE A 211 -0.01 -2.37 0.08
CA ILE A 211 -0.55 -1.01 0.10
C ILE A 211 0.56 -0.01 -0.17
N LEU A 212 0.32 0.93 -1.06
CA LEU A 212 1.27 1.97 -1.46
C LEU A 212 0.56 3.28 -1.75
N THR A 213 1.09 4.37 -1.19
CA THR A 213 0.86 5.73 -1.69
C THR A 213 2.15 6.21 -2.34
N LEU A 214 2.10 6.65 -3.59
CA LEU A 214 3.27 7.14 -4.32
C LEU A 214 3.92 8.32 -3.58
N PRO A 215 5.26 8.44 -3.58
CA PRO A 215 5.98 9.44 -2.79
C PRO A 215 5.45 10.87 -2.87
N PRO A 216 5.08 11.41 -4.06
CA PRO A 216 4.55 12.78 -4.16
C PRO A 216 3.23 13.01 -3.42
N PHE A 217 2.50 11.95 -3.10
CA PHE A 217 1.18 12.01 -2.46
C PHE A 217 1.19 11.57 -0.99
N GLN A 218 2.36 11.22 -0.45
CA GLN A 218 2.49 10.82 0.94
C GLN A 218 2.21 11.96 1.91
N ARG A 219 1.81 11.62 3.16
CA ARG A 219 1.49 12.57 4.25
C ARG A 219 0.30 13.50 3.98
N GLN A 220 -0.53 13.19 2.99
CA GLN A 220 -1.75 13.95 2.62
C GLN A 220 -3.04 13.23 2.99
N GLY A 221 -2.96 12.13 3.76
CA GLY A 221 -4.13 11.37 4.22
C GLY A 221 -4.55 10.21 3.31
N TYR A 222 -3.99 10.08 2.12
CA TYR A 222 -4.37 9.04 1.15
C TYR A 222 -4.13 7.62 1.66
N GLY A 223 -3.03 7.37 2.35
CA GLY A 223 -2.77 6.07 2.97
C GLY A 223 -3.84 5.69 4.01
N LYS A 224 -4.27 6.66 4.84
CA LYS A 224 -5.39 6.46 5.77
C LYS A 224 -6.70 6.16 5.06
N LEU A 225 -6.96 6.83 3.92
CA LEU A 225 -8.16 6.58 3.11
C LEU A 225 -8.14 5.17 2.54
N LEU A 226 -7.01 4.70 2.00
CA LEU A 226 -6.86 3.33 1.49
C LEU A 226 -7.09 2.30 2.59
N ILE A 227 -6.52 2.50 3.79
CA ILE A 227 -6.74 1.63 4.95
C ILE A 227 -8.22 1.63 5.35
N ALA A 228 -8.84 2.79 5.48
CA ALA A 228 -10.26 2.91 5.84
C ALA A 228 -11.14 2.19 4.80
N PHE A 229 -10.81 2.34 3.52
CA PHE A 229 -11.55 1.70 2.43
C PHE A 229 -11.43 0.17 2.47
N SER A 230 -10.24 -0.36 2.79
CA SER A 230 -10.05 -1.81 2.93
C SER A 230 -10.90 -2.41 4.06
N TYR A 231 -11.04 -1.70 5.17
CA TYR A 231 -11.93 -2.13 6.27
C TYR A 231 -13.41 -1.97 5.93
N GLU A 232 -13.78 -0.95 5.15
CA GLU A 232 -15.15 -0.79 4.67
C GLU A 232 -15.54 -1.94 3.73
N LEU A 233 -14.64 -2.40 2.86
CA LEU A 233 -14.85 -3.60 2.06
C LEU A 233 -15.06 -4.84 2.95
N SER A 234 -14.21 -5.02 3.98
CA SER A 234 -14.36 -6.14 4.94
C SER A 234 -15.72 -6.10 5.63
N ARG A 235 -16.19 -4.90 6.00
CA ARG A 235 -17.51 -4.71 6.61
C ARG A 235 -18.64 -5.12 5.68
N ILE A 236 -18.56 -4.77 4.40
CA ILE A 236 -19.54 -5.15 3.39
C ILE A 236 -19.54 -6.65 3.14
N GLU A 237 -18.36 -7.26 3.12
CA GLU A 237 -18.17 -8.70 2.97
C GLU A 237 -18.52 -9.48 4.25
N GLN A 238 -18.83 -8.79 5.34
CA GLN A 238 -19.10 -9.37 6.66
C GLN A 238 -17.94 -10.21 7.19
N THR A 239 -16.71 -9.78 6.90
CA THR A 239 -15.47 -10.43 7.33
C THR A 239 -14.70 -9.54 8.31
N VAL A 240 -13.84 -10.17 9.11
CA VAL A 240 -12.84 -9.47 9.93
C VAL A 240 -11.52 -9.63 9.21
N GLY A 241 -10.92 -8.50 8.81
CA GLY A 241 -9.67 -8.49 8.08
C GLY A 241 -8.54 -7.77 8.81
N SER A 242 -7.32 -8.13 8.45
CA SER A 242 -6.11 -7.41 8.85
C SER A 242 -5.14 -7.36 7.66
N PRO A 243 -4.21 -6.41 7.62
CA PRO A 243 -3.19 -6.43 6.58
C PRO A 243 -2.27 -7.64 6.71
N GLU A 244 -1.78 -8.13 5.57
CA GLU A 244 -0.72 -9.13 5.51
C GLU A 244 0.54 -8.62 6.21
N LYS A 245 1.28 -9.52 6.84
CA LYS A 245 2.54 -9.25 7.53
C LYS A 245 3.71 -9.90 6.79
N PRO A 246 4.90 -9.25 6.82
CA PRO A 246 5.28 -8.08 7.62
C PRO A 246 4.83 -6.75 7.01
N LEU A 247 4.47 -5.78 7.87
CA LEU A 247 4.25 -4.41 7.45
C LEU A 247 5.59 -3.69 7.27
N SER A 248 5.73 -2.89 6.22
CA SER A 248 6.84 -1.92 6.10
C SER A 248 6.80 -0.91 7.26
N ASP A 249 7.90 -0.23 7.55
CA ASP A 249 7.92 0.76 8.63
C ASP A 249 6.91 1.89 8.41
N LEU A 250 6.75 2.34 7.17
CA LEU A 250 5.72 3.32 6.81
C LEU A 250 4.30 2.74 6.97
N GLY A 251 4.12 1.47 6.62
CA GLY A 251 2.88 0.73 6.84
C GLY A 251 2.54 0.64 8.33
N LYS A 252 3.50 0.25 9.18
CA LYS A 252 3.32 0.21 10.65
C LYS A 252 2.84 1.54 11.21
N LEU A 253 3.47 2.64 10.81
CA LEU A 253 3.09 3.99 11.25
C LEU A 253 1.68 4.36 10.82
N SER A 254 1.33 4.08 9.56
CA SER A 254 0.01 4.39 9.00
C SER A 254 -1.11 3.59 9.67
N TYR A 255 -0.93 2.28 9.84
CA TYR A 255 -1.90 1.41 10.51
C TYR A 255 -2.04 1.74 11.99
N ARG A 256 -0.94 1.99 12.71
CA ARG A 256 -0.99 2.44 14.12
C ARG A 256 -1.82 3.72 14.25
N SER A 257 -1.55 4.70 13.40
CA SER A 257 -2.30 5.97 13.41
C SER A 257 -3.78 5.76 13.11
N TYR A 258 -4.11 4.88 12.15
CA TYR A 258 -5.49 4.56 11.81
C TYR A 258 -6.21 3.85 12.95
N TRP A 259 -5.64 2.75 13.47
CA TRP A 259 -6.25 1.97 14.56
C TRP A 259 -6.40 2.79 15.84
N SER A 260 -5.39 3.60 16.20
CA SER A 260 -5.50 4.49 17.37
C SER A 260 -6.64 5.48 17.20
N TRP A 261 -6.79 6.06 16.03
CA TRP A 261 -7.88 6.99 15.76
C TRP A 261 -9.26 6.31 15.84
N ILE A 262 -9.44 5.15 15.22
CA ILE A 262 -10.71 4.40 15.28
C ILE A 262 -11.06 4.02 16.72
N LEU A 263 -10.10 3.50 17.49
CA LEU A 263 -10.32 3.12 18.89
C LEU A 263 -10.69 4.32 19.74
N LEU A 264 -10.03 5.45 19.56
CA LEU A 264 -10.35 6.67 20.29
C LEU A 264 -11.75 7.21 19.95
N GLU A 265 -12.17 7.14 18.69
CA GLU A 265 -13.53 7.52 18.27
C GLU A 265 -14.58 6.62 18.94
N ILE A 266 -14.37 5.31 18.94
CA ILE A 266 -15.29 4.36 19.62
C ILE A 266 -15.34 4.63 21.12
N LEU A 267 -14.19 4.79 21.79
CA LEU A 267 -14.12 5.01 23.23
C LEU A 267 -14.68 6.37 23.64
N ARG A 268 -14.60 7.40 22.79
CA ARG A 268 -15.19 8.70 23.05
C ARG A 268 -16.72 8.63 23.17
N ASP A 269 -17.34 7.86 22.28
CA ASP A 269 -18.80 7.80 22.16
C ASP A 269 -19.42 6.71 23.06
N PHE A 270 -18.60 5.77 23.54
CA PHE A 270 -19.06 4.67 24.38
C PHE A 270 -18.98 5.01 25.88
N ARG A 271 -20.12 4.85 26.59
CA ARG A 271 -20.21 5.01 28.03
C ARG A 271 -20.47 3.66 28.68
N GLY A 272 -19.41 3.00 29.17
CA GLY A 272 -19.53 1.71 29.82
C GLY A 272 -18.26 0.86 29.74
N THR A 273 -18.39 -0.43 30.00
CA THR A 273 -17.29 -1.40 29.88
C THR A 273 -17.34 -2.09 28.54
N LEU A 274 -16.25 -1.99 27.77
CA LEU A 274 -16.05 -2.70 26.50
C LEU A 274 -15.05 -3.83 26.69
N SER A 275 -15.37 -5.00 26.19
CA SER A 275 -14.37 -6.06 26.05
C SER A 275 -13.54 -5.83 24.79
N ILE A 276 -12.31 -6.42 24.74
CA ILE A 276 -11.49 -6.41 23.52
C ILE A 276 -12.22 -7.04 22.34
N LYS A 277 -13.13 -8.00 22.62
CA LYS A 277 -13.93 -8.67 21.60
C LYS A 277 -14.96 -7.73 20.96
N ASP A 278 -15.49 -6.78 21.70
CA ASP A 278 -16.47 -5.79 21.22
C ASP A 278 -15.83 -4.71 20.34
N LEU A 279 -14.50 -4.59 20.40
CA LEU A 279 -13.69 -3.65 19.59
C LEU A 279 -13.17 -4.28 18.28
N ARG A 280 -13.57 -5.50 17.97
CA ARG A 280 -13.03 -6.30 16.85
C ARG A 280 -13.82 -6.18 15.54
#